data_2f5a4a2d9281bb2c55331a4b81a602be
#
_entry.id   2f5a4a2d9281bb2c55331a4b81a602be
#
_cell.length_a   1.000
_cell.length_b   1.000
_cell.length_c   1.000
_cell.angle_alpha   90.00
_cell.angle_beta   90.00
_cell.angle_gamma   90.00
#
_symmetry.space_group_name_H-M   'P 1'
#
loop_
_entity.id
_entity.type
_entity.pdbx_description
1 polymer ?
#
loop_
_entity_poly.entity_id
_entity_poly.type
_entity_poly.pdbx_seq_one_letter_code
_entity_poly.pdbx_strand_id
1 'polypeptide(L)'
;MTQFLKTRRVLQIHESQIELFGGSSGIRDLGLLESALAMPQASFGGTYLHGDIYAMAAAYLFHIVSNHPFLDGNKRTGTAVALVFLKLNGIDHDIDDAALESLVLSVACGQTGKDEIAAFFRKHCPPIRQ
;
A
#
# COMPACT_ATOMS: atom_id res chain seq x y z
N MET A 1 -1.68 13.78 13.52
CA MET A 1 -0.72 12.69 13.69
C MET A 1 -1.00 11.58 12.69
N THR A 2 0.03 11.13 11.98
CA THR A 2 -0.09 10.06 11.00
C THR A 2 -0.41 8.72 11.67
N GLN A 3 -1.40 8.02 11.14
CA GLN A 3 -1.79 6.69 11.62
C GLN A 3 -1.27 5.63 10.65
N PHE A 4 -0.36 4.79 11.13
CA PHE A 4 0.20 3.70 10.35
C PHE A 4 -0.55 2.40 10.62
N LEU A 5 -0.51 1.48 9.64
CA LEU A 5 -1.14 0.17 9.79
C LEU A 5 -0.16 -0.80 10.44
N LYS A 6 -0.62 -1.46 11.49
CA LYS A 6 0.16 -2.50 12.17
C LYS A 6 0.06 -3.82 11.41
N THR A 7 1.01 -4.69 11.61
CA THR A 7 1.07 -6.01 10.97
C THR A 7 -0.27 -6.76 11.09
N ARG A 8 -0.86 -6.76 12.27
CA ARG A 8 -2.14 -7.43 12.50
C ARG A 8 -3.24 -6.92 11.55
N ARG A 9 -3.32 -5.61 11.36
CA ARG A 9 -4.33 -5.02 10.47
C ARG A 9 -4.08 -5.41 9.02
N VAL A 10 -2.82 -5.40 8.60
CA VAL A 10 -2.45 -5.79 7.24
C VAL A 10 -2.78 -7.26 6.99
N LEU A 11 -2.56 -8.13 7.96
CA LEU A 11 -2.93 -9.55 7.85
C LEU A 11 -4.46 -9.71 7.72
N GLN A 12 -5.25 -8.92 8.44
CA GLN A 12 -6.70 -8.92 8.29
C GLN A 12 -7.13 -8.48 6.89
N ILE A 13 -6.49 -7.46 6.35
CA ILE A 13 -6.77 -6.98 5.00
C ILE A 13 -6.43 -8.06 3.97
N HIS A 14 -5.28 -8.71 4.12
CA HIS A 14 -4.90 -9.81 3.21
C HIS A 14 -5.93 -10.93 3.24
N GLU A 15 -6.33 -11.38 4.42
CA GLU A 15 -7.31 -12.46 4.58
C GLU A 15 -8.65 -12.07 3.91
N SER A 16 -9.07 -10.82 4.08
CA SER A 16 -10.27 -10.29 3.42
C SER A 16 -10.16 -10.34 1.89
N GLN A 17 -9.00 -10.01 1.34
CA GLN A 17 -8.79 -10.08 -0.11
C GLN A 17 -8.85 -11.51 -0.63
N ILE A 18 -8.29 -12.46 0.11
CA ILE A 18 -8.34 -13.87 -0.26
C ILE A 18 -9.79 -14.39 -0.21
N GLU A 19 -10.56 -14.02 0.81
CA GLU A 19 -11.98 -14.42 0.91
C GLU A 19 -12.82 -13.86 -0.24
N LEU A 20 -12.60 -12.59 -0.59
CA LEU A 20 -13.38 -11.92 -1.63
C LEU A 20 -13.03 -12.38 -3.04
N PHE A 21 -11.77 -12.63 -3.31
CA PHE A 21 -11.28 -12.85 -4.68
C PHE A 21 -10.66 -14.22 -4.92
N GLY A 22 -10.55 -15.03 -3.86
CA GLY A 22 -9.91 -16.34 -3.95
C GLY A 22 -8.40 -16.24 -3.83
N GLY A 23 -7.76 -17.41 -3.84
CA GLY A 23 -6.31 -17.53 -3.71
C GLY A 23 -5.92 -18.30 -2.45
N SER A 24 -4.62 -18.41 -2.22
CA SER A 24 -4.08 -19.14 -1.09
C SER A 24 -3.81 -18.20 0.08
N SER A 25 -4.31 -18.57 1.26
CA SER A 25 -4.00 -17.88 2.51
C SER A 25 -2.56 -18.14 2.93
N GLY A 26 -2.01 -17.23 3.70
CA GLY A 26 -0.73 -17.44 4.38
C GLY A 26 0.36 -16.50 3.96
N ILE A 27 1.37 -16.45 4.83
CA ILE A 27 2.55 -15.62 4.66
C ILE A 27 3.65 -16.46 4.00
N ARG A 28 4.26 -15.93 2.95
CA ARG A 28 5.42 -16.55 2.32
C ARG A 28 6.69 -16.25 3.11
N ASP A 29 6.84 -14.99 3.55
CA ASP A 29 8.03 -14.54 4.26
C ASP A 29 7.65 -13.40 5.21
N LEU A 30 7.63 -13.70 6.51
CA LEU A 30 7.27 -12.73 7.54
C LEU A 30 8.27 -11.57 7.61
N GLY A 31 9.55 -11.85 7.46
CA GLY A 31 10.59 -10.81 7.49
C GLY A 31 10.41 -9.81 6.36
N LEU A 32 10.06 -10.26 5.17
CA LEU A 32 9.77 -9.39 4.03
C LEU A 32 8.49 -8.58 4.25
N LEU A 33 7.49 -9.16 4.93
CA LEU A 33 6.29 -8.41 5.30
C LEU A 33 6.62 -7.30 6.29
N GLU A 34 7.33 -7.63 7.36
CA GLU A 34 7.71 -6.65 8.36
C GLU A 34 8.58 -5.54 7.77
N SER A 35 9.50 -5.88 6.88
CA SER A 35 10.32 -4.91 6.15
C SER A 35 9.45 -3.96 5.31
N ALA A 36 8.48 -4.52 4.59
CA ALA A 36 7.56 -3.70 3.78
C ALA A 36 6.77 -2.72 4.63
N LEU A 37 6.30 -3.15 5.79
CA LEU A 37 5.48 -2.32 6.69
C LEU A 37 6.29 -1.29 7.46
N ALA A 38 7.60 -1.50 7.60
CA ALA A 38 8.49 -0.53 8.23
C ALA A 38 8.82 0.65 7.31
N MET A 39 8.82 0.43 6.01
CA MET A 39 9.23 1.47 5.04
C MET A 39 8.38 2.74 5.07
N PRO A 40 7.05 2.68 5.11
CA PRO A 40 6.25 3.92 5.13
C PRO A 40 6.54 4.83 6.31
N GLN A 41 6.92 4.27 7.45
CA GLN A 41 7.20 5.03 8.67
C GLN A 41 8.69 5.22 8.95
N ALA A 42 9.55 4.86 8.00
CA ALA A 42 10.98 5.05 8.14
C ALA A 42 11.31 6.53 8.34
N SER A 43 12.25 6.80 9.24
CA SER A 43 12.63 8.17 9.58
C SER A 43 14.13 8.29 9.74
N PHE A 44 14.61 9.53 9.62
CA PHE A 44 16.01 9.87 9.82
C PHE A 44 16.07 11.25 10.47
N GLY A 45 16.78 11.37 11.59
CA GLY A 45 16.92 12.65 12.27
C GLY A 45 15.59 13.25 12.73
N GLY A 46 14.60 12.42 13.08
CA GLY A 46 13.30 12.87 13.54
C GLY A 46 12.31 13.24 12.42
N THR A 47 12.70 13.04 11.17
CA THR A 47 11.87 13.37 10.01
C THR A 47 11.58 12.09 9.19
N TYR A 48 10.33 11.91 8.78
CA TYR A 48 9.96 10.79 7.91
C TYR A 48 10.65 10.90 6.55
N LEU A 49 11.17 9.76 6.04
CA LEU A 49 11.75 9.70 4.71
C LEU A 49 10.71 9.92 3.62
N HIS A 50 9.49 9.42 3.83
CA HIS A 50 8.36 9.65 2.94
C HIS A 50 7.60 10.86 3.50
N GLY A 51 7.69 12.00 2.80
CA GLY A 51 7.39 13.31 3.37
C GLY A 51 5.91 13.64 3.56
N ASP A 52 4.99 12.90 2.91
CA ASP A 52 3.56 13.13 3.07
C ASP A 52 2.77 11.82 3.02
N ILE A 53 1.47 11.91 3.26
CA ILE A 53 0.58 10.75 3.30
C ILE A 53 0.59 9.99 1.97
N TYR A 54 0.66 10.70 0.86
CA TYR A 54 0.67 10.08 -0.48
C TYR A 54 1.95 9.28 -0.72
N ALA A 55 3.09 9.82 -0.32
CA ALA A 55 4.36 9.12 -0.42
C ALA A 55 4.41 7.89 0.49
N MET A 56 3.82 7.98 1.68
CA MET A 56 3.70 6.85 2.60
C MET A 56 2.80 5.75 2.04
N ALA A 57 1.65 6.12 1.47
CA ALA A 57 0.75 5.17 0.81
C ALA A 57 1.45 4.47 -0.36
N ALA A 58 2.21 5.22 -1.14
CA ALA A 58 2.99 4.67 -2.24
C ALA A 58 4.02 3.67 -1.73
N ALA A 59 4.65 3.94 -0.58
CA ALA A 59 5.61 3.03 0.02
C ALA A 59 4.94 1.72 0.46
N TYR A 60 3.74 1.76 1.05
CA TYR A 60 2.99 0.54 1.35
C TYR A 60 2.78 -0.30 0.11
N LEU A 61 2.23 0.29 -0.93
CA LEU A 61 1.93 -0.43 -2.18
C LEU A 61 3.20 -1.00 -2.80
N PHE A 62 4.21 -0.16 -2.97
CA PHE A 62 5.46 -0.54 -3.63
C PHE A 62 6.15 -1.70 -2.91
N HIS A 63 6.32 -1.59 -1.61
CA HIS A 63 7.08 -2.60 -0.86
C HIS A 63 6.32 -3.90 -0.67
N ILE A 64 4.99 -3.86 -0.48
CA ILE A 64 4.20 -5.09 -0.41
C ILE A 64 4.24 -5.83 -1.76
N VAL A 65 4.03 -5.10 -2.85
CA VAL A 65 4.04 -5.72 -4.19
C VAL A 65 5.45 -6.24 -4.53
N SER A 66 6.49 -5.45 -4.26
CA SER A 66 7.86 -5.81 -4.62
C SER A 66 8.43 -6.93 -3.74
N ASN A 67 8.15 -6.92 -2.45
CA ASN A 67 8.66 -7.92 -1.52
C ASN A 67 7.92 -9.26 -1.63
N HIS A 68 6.72 -9.25 -2.14
CA HIS A 68 5.92 -10.47 -2.34
C HIS A 68 5.82 -11.31 -1.05
N PRO A 69 5.37 -10.71 0.07
CA PRO A 69 5.44 -11.38 1.38
C PRO A 69 4.39 -12.46 1.60
N PHE A 70 3.31 -12.46 0.83
CA PHE A 70 2.24 -13.47 0.96
C PHE A 70 2.40 -14.56 -0.09
N LEU A 71 1.79 -15.72 0.17
CA LEU A 71 1.76 -16.81 -0.81
C LEU A 71 1.00 -16.38 -2.06
N ASP A 72 -0.06 -15.58 -1.90
CA ASP A 72 -0.92 -15.14 -2.99
C ASP A 72 -1.55 -13.79 -2.62
N GLY A 73 -2.06 -13.08 -3.62
CA GLY A 73 -2.81 -11.84 -3.41
C GLY A 73 -1.97 -10.62 -3.05
N ASN A 74 -0.68 -10.60 -3.37
CA ASN A 74 0.22 -9.49 -3.02
C ASN A 74 -0.20 -8.18 -3.70
N LYS A 75 -0.56 -8.21 -4.97
CA LYS A 75 -0.99 -7.00 -5.69
C LYS A 75 -2.29 -6.43 -5.10
N ARG A 76 -3.26 -7.28 -4.87
CA ARG A 76 -4.56 -6.87 -4.28
C ARG A 76 -4.37 -6.35 -2.86
N THR A 77 -3.56 -7.02 -2.06
CA THR A 77 -3.32 -6.63 -0.68
C THR A 77 -2.54 -5.32 -0.61
N GLY A 78 -1.49 -5.16 -1.42
CA GLY A 78 -0.74 -3.91 -1.46
C GLY A 78 -1.63 -2.73 -1.83
N THR A 79 -2.52 -2.92 -2.81
CA THR A 79 -3.49 -1.91 -3.21
C THR A 79 -4.46 -1.58 -2.09
N ALA A 80 -5.08 -2.60 -1.48
CA ALA A 80 -6.05 -2.40 -0.40
C ALA A 80 -5.40 -1.72 0.81
N VAL A 81 -4.20 -2.11 1.18
CA VAL A 81 -3.46 -1.51 2.30
C VAL A 81 -3.21 -0.02 2.05
N ALA A 82 -2.75 0.33 0.84
CA ALA A 82 -2.49 1.72 0.49
C ALA A 82 -3.76 2.57 0.58
N LEU A 83 -4.88 2.06 0.05
CA LEU A 83 -6.15 2.79 0.07
C LEU A 83 -6.71 2.92 1.49
N VAL A 84 -6.61 1.88 2.31
CA VAL A 84 -7.01 1.92 3.72
C VAL A 84 -6.16 2.94 4.49
N PHE A 85 -4.85 2.95 4.25
CA PHE A 85 -3.95 3.92 4.86
C PHE A 85 -4.35 5.36 4.50
N LEU A 86 -4.62 5.63 3.24
CA LEU A 86 -5.07 6.96 2.79
C LEU A 86 -6.33 7.38 3.53
N LYS A 87 -7.34 6.51 3.56
CA LYS A 87 -8.61 6.81 4.18
C LYS A 87 -8.46 7.04 5.69
N LEU A 88 -7.65 6.23 6.35
CA LEU A 88 -7.37 6.36 7.78
C LEU A 88 -6.75 7.73 8.11
N ASN A 89 -6.04 8.32 7.16
CA ASN A 89 -5.35 9.59 7.33
C ASN A 89 -6.05 10.77 6.64
N GLY A 90 -7.35 10.64 6.39
CA GLY A 90 -8.17 11.75 5.91
C GLY A 90 -8.15 11.97 4.41
N ILE A 91 -7.73 10.98 3.63
CA ILE A 91 -7.70 11.06 2.17
C ILE A 91 -8.74 10.10 1.60
N ASP A 92 -9.60 10.59 0.73
CA ASP A 92 -10.53 9.76 -0.01
C ASP A 92 -9.92 9.34 -1.35
N HIS A 93 -10.56 8.39 -2.04
CA HIS A 93 -10.09 8.02 -3.36
C HIS A 93 -11.28 7.93 -4.32
N ASP A 94 -11.04 8.37 -5.53
CA ASP A 94 -11.98 8.29 -6.65
C ASP A 94 -11.15 7.88 -7.87
N ILE A 95 -10.66 6.66 -7.82
CA ILE A 95 -9.75 6.13 -8.83
C ILE A 95 -10.53 5.16 -9.71
N ASP A 96 -10.40 5.35 -11.02
CA ASP A 96 -10.90 4.39 -11.99
C ASP A 96 -10.22 3.04 -11.78
N ASP A 97 -10.99 1.97 -11.68
CA ASP A 97 -10.49 0.63 -11.40
C ASP A 97 -9.45 0.17 -12.43
N ALA A 98 -9.70 0.47 -13.70
CA ALA A 98 -8.77 0.09 -14.78
C ALA A 98 -7.44 0.83 -14.65
N ALA A 99 -7.48 2.12 -14.30
CA ALA A 99 -6.28 2.92 -14.10
C ALA A 99 -5.46 2.41 -12.91
N LEU A 100 -6.14 2.06 -11.83
CA LEU A 100 -5.50 1.53 -10.63
C LEU A 100 -4.86 0.18 -10.93
N GLU A 101 -5.57 -0.72 -11.60
CA GLU A 101 -5.05 -2.03 -11.99
C GLU A 101 -3.81 -1.90 -12.88
N SER A 102 -3.85 -1.00 -13.86
CA SER A 102 -2.72 -0.73 -14.75
C SER A 102 -1.49 -0.25 -13.98
N LEU A 103 -1.70 0.66 -13.02
CA LEU A 103 -0.63 1.15 -12.15
C LEU A 103 0.01 0.00 -11.38
N VAL A 104 -0.81 -0.82 -10.73
CA VAL A 104 -0.32 -1.92 -9.87
C VAL A 104 0.43 -2.97 -10.70
N LEU A 105 -0.06 -3.30 -11.88
CA LEU A 105 0.63 -4.22 -12.79
C LEU A 105 1.99 -3.66 -13.20
N SER A 106 2.08 -2.38 -13.47
CA SER A 106 3.33 -1.71 -13.82
C SER A 106 4.34 -1.74 -12.65
N VAL A 107 3.84 -1.58 -11.42
CA VAL A 107 4.67 -1.71 -10.21
C VAL A 107 5.20 -3.14 -10.10
N ALA A 108 4.33 -4.12 -10.28
CA ALA A 108 4.70 -5.55 -10.20
C ALA A 108 5.75 -5.93 -11.25
N CYS A 109 5.72 -5.29 -12.40
CA CYS A 109 6.69 -5.52 -13.49
C CYS A 109 7.99 -4.71 -13.30
N GLY A 110 8.12 -3.91 -12.25
CA GLY A 110 9.30 -3.12 -12.00
C GLY A 110 9.43 -1.87 -12.85
N GLN A 111 8.34 -1.44 -13.51
CA GLN A 111 8.35 -0.30 -14.42
C GLN A 111 7.95 1.01 -13.75
N THR A 112 7.33 0.95 -12.57
CA THR A 112 6.84 2.12 -11.85
C THR A 112 7.39 2.13 -10.43
N GLY A 113 7.99 3.23 -10.05
CA GLY A 113 8.57 3.41 -8.71
C GLY A 113 7.66 4.17 -7.76
N LYS A 114 8.14 4.36 -6.52
CA LYS A 114 7.36 5.02 -5.46
C LYS A 114 6.93 6.43 -5.79
N ASP A 115 7.81 7.22 -6.41
CA ASP A 115 7.50 8.62 -6.73
C ASP A 115 6.34 8.72 -7.73
N GLU A 116 6.30 7.82 -8.69
CA GLU A 116 5.24 7.77 -9.68
C GLU A 116 3.91 7.32 -9.07
N ILE A 117 3.96 6.36 -8.13
CA ILE A 117 2.78 5.92 -7.39
C ILE A 117 2.23 7.08 -6.54
N ALA A 118 3.12 7.80 -5.85
CA ALA A 118 2.72 8.95 -5.03
C ALA A 118 2.07 10.04 -5.89
N ALA A 119 2.62 10.33 -7.06
CA ALA A 119 2.06 11.30 -8.00
C ALA A 119 0.67 10.88 -8.47
N PHE A 120 0.48 9.59 -8.75
CA PHE A 120 -0.81 9.04 -9.13
C PHE A 120 -1.84 9.24 -8.01
N PHE A 121 -1.47 8.94 -6.77
CA PHE A 121 -2.38 9.13 -5.63
C PHE A 121 -2.72 10.60 -5.41
N ARG A 122 -1.75 11.50 -5.54
CA ARG A 122 -2.03 12.95 -5.41
C ARG A 122 -3.04 13.43 -6.44
N LYS A 123 -2.96 12.90 -7.64
CA LYS A 123 -3.87 13.26 -8.72
C LYS A 123 -5.28 12.75 -8.50
N HIS A 124 -5.43 11.56 -7.94
CA HIS A 124 -6.72 10.84 -7.89
C HIS A 124 -7.35 10.75 -6.50
N CYS A 125 -6.66 11.23 -5.46
CA CYS A 125 -7.10 11.02 -4.08
C CYS A 125 -7.16 12.36 -3.35
N PRO A 126 -8.31 13.04 -3.37
CA PRO A 126 -8.46 14.33 -2.67
C PRO A 126 -8.64 14.11 -1.16
N PRO A 127 -8.31 15.13 -0.34
CA PRO A 127 -8.65 15.09 1.08
C PRO A 127 -10.15 14.92 1.28
N ILE A 128 -10.52 14.22 2.36
CA ILE A 128 -11.93 14.06 2.73
C ILE A 128 -12.47 15.41 3.18
N ARG A 129 -13.57 15.81 2.59
CA ARG A 129 -14.26 17.05 2.97
C ARG A 129 -15.03 16.86 4.27
N GLN A 130 -15.01 17.91 5.08
CA GLN A 130 -15.79 17.96 6.31
C GLN A 130 -16.92 18.97 6.21
#